data_4b51aa1d401fd39d044bd58c0e236ddb
#
_entry.id   4b51aa1d401fd39d044bd58c0e236ddb
#
_cell.length_a   1.000
_cell.length_b   1.000
_cell.length_c   1.000
_cell.angle_alpha   90.00
_cell.angle_beta   90.00
_cell.angle_gamma   90.00
#
_symmetry.space_group_name_H-M   'P 1'
#
loop_
_entity.id
_entity.type
_entity.pdbx_description
1 polymer ?
#
loop_
_entity_poly.entity_id
_entity_poly.type
_entity_poly.pdbx_seq_one_letter_code
_entity_poly.pdbx_strand_id
1 'polypeptide(L)'
;MTDSATFSTPEADDEETGEDLGGLDDLLASLRSDDEPAPKRGRGRAKKEAPAKDFKAVLWASADKLRAQMDAAEYKHLVLGLIFLKYISDTFAAQQGKVLLMVSDPDSDNFVGDDPADHQAALEDRDYYTQENVFWVPADARWESLRARAKQPDIGQLIDKALVAIENENLPLRGKLDKRFGAAQLEPGRLGELVDLISTIGFADDQRSGDVLGEVYEYFLGQFASAEGKKGGQFYTPA
;
A
#
# COMPACT_ATOMS: atom_id res chain seq x y z
N MET A 1 31.69 2.37 -61.83
CA MET A 1 31.74 1.39 -60.71
C MET A 1 31.25 2.13 -59.49
N THR A 2 29.96 2.06 -59.30
CA THR A 2 29.21 2.78 -58.23
C THR A 2 28.72 1.71 -57.30
N ASP A 3 29.25 1.71 -56.07
CA ASP A 3 28.91 0.75 -55.02
C ASP A 3 27.79 1.42 -54.17
N SER A 4 26.62 0.83 -54.24
CA SER A 4 25.45 1.28 -53.47
C SER A 4 25.41 0.51 -52.14
N ALA A 5 25.82 1.15 -51.07
CA ALA A 5 25.63 0.64 -49.71
C ALA A 5 24.18 0.82 -49.29
N THR A 6 23.44 -0.27 -49.19
CA THR A 6 22.13 -0.34 -48.58
C THR A 6 22.29 -0.24 -47.07
N PHE A 7 21.79 0.85 -46.51
CA PHE A 7 21.69 1.06 -45.07
C PHE A 7 20.43 0.33 -44.55
N SER A 8 20.62 -0.74 -43.84
CA SER A 8 19.57 -1.48 -43.14
C SER A 8 19.28 -0.79 -41.81
N THR A 9 18.10 -0.25 -41.67
CA THR A 9 17.56 0.21 -40.37
C THR A 9 17.28 -0.97 -39.47
N PRO A 10 17.72 -0.97 -38.21
CA PRO A 10 17.27 -1.98 -37.24
C PRO A 10 15.80 -1.71 -36.91
N GLU A 11 14.98 -2.76 -37.01
CA GLU A 11 13.66 -2.82 -36.43
C GLU A 11 13.79 -2.57 -34.92
N ALA A 12 13.04 -1.61 -34.41
CA ALA A 12 12.84 -1.40 -33.00
C ALA A 12 11.92 -2.54 -32.51
N ASP A 13 12.49 -3.46 -31.73
CA ASP A 13 11.71 -4.36 -30.91
C ASP A 13 10.94 -3.49 -29.89
N ASP A 14 9.64 -3.36 -30.10
CA ASP A 14 8.70 -2.90 -29.07
C ASP A 14 8.65 -3.99 -28.00
N GLU A 15 9.57 -3.92 -27.05
CA GLU A 15 9.42 -4.63 -25.78
C GLU A 15 8.20 -4.00 -25.08
N GLU A 16 7.12 -4.73 -25.15
CA GLU A 16 5.91 -4.58 -24.34
C GLU A 16 6.33 -4.71 -22.87
N THR A 17 6.70 -3.58 -22.24
CA THR A 17 6.94 -3.53 -20.80
C THR A 17 5.58 -3.69 -20.11
N GLY A 18 5.13 -4.93 -19.98
CA GLY A 18 4.11 -5.31 -19.04
C GLY A 18 4.59 -4.90 -17.65
N GLU A 19 4.03 -3.80 -17.14
CA GLU A 19 4.41 -3.25 -15.84
C GLU A 19 4.06 -4.26 -14.76
N ASP A 20 5.11 -4.83 -14.19
CA ASP A 20 5.08 -5.93 -13.21
C ASP A 20 4.57 -5.43 -11.85
N LEU A 21 3.28 -5.68 -11.55
CA LEU A 21 2.74 -5.64 -10.20
C LEU A 21 3.05 -6.95 -9.44
N GLY A 22 3.68 -7.94 -10.08
CA GLY A 22 3.90 -9.27 -9.53
C GLY A 22 4.64 -9.25 -8.19
N GLY A 23 5.55 -8.30 -7.99
CA GLY A 23 6.26 -8.15 -6.72
C GLY A 23 5.37 -7.82 -5.53
N LEU A 24 4.33 -7.00 -5.72
CA LEU A 24 3.40 -6.62 -4.66
C LEU A 24 2.31 -7.68 -4.48
N ASP A 25 1.82 -8.27 -5.58
CA ASP A 25 0.85 -9.36 -5.54
C ASP A 25 1.45 -10.61 -4.87
N ASP A 26 2.70 -10.98 -5.17
CA ASP A 26 3.44 -12.07 -4.50
C ASP A 26 3.63 -11.78 -3.01
N LEU A 27 3.90 -10.53 -2.64
CA LEU A 27 4.03 -10.12 -1.25
C LEU A 27 2.69 -10.23 -0.52
N LEU A 28 1.60 -9.76 -1.12
CA LEU A 28 0.25 -9.87 -0.54
C LEU A 28 -0.18 -11.33 -0.39
N ALA A 29 0.19 -12.20 -1.35
CA ALA A 29 -0.03 -13.64 -1.24
C ALA A 29 0.73 -14.25 -0.06
N SER A 30 1.95 -13.79 0.21
CA SER A 30 2.78 -14.28 1.33
C SER A 30 2.31 -13.77 2.70
N LEU A 31 1.59 -12.64 2.75
CA LEU A 31 0.99 -12.09 3.99
C LEU A 31 -0.34 -12.77 4.35
N ARG A 32 -0.94 -13.53 3.44
CA ARG A 32 -2.09 -14.39 3.72
C ARG A 32 -1.56 -15.64 4.43
N SER A 33 -1.80 -15.76 5.73
CA SER A 33 -1.42 -16.92 6.53
C SER A 33 -2.09 -18.18 5.98
N ASP A 34 -1.30 -19.20 5.62
CA ASP A 34 -1.76 -20.52 5.11
C ASP A 34 -2.42 -21.40 6.20
N ASP A 35 -2.85 -20.85 7.32
CA ASP A 35 -3.36 -21.62 8.45
C ASP A 35 -4.76 -21.17 8.87
N GLU A 36 -5.78 -21.52 8.04
CA GLU A 36 -7.16 -21.50 8.52
C GLU A 36 -7.92 -22.78 8.12
N PRO A 37 -8.30 -23.62 9.11
CA PRO A 37 -9.21 -24.73 8.85
C PRO A 37 -10.61 -24.17 8.59
N ALA A 38 -11.26 -24.66 7.52
CA ALA A 38 -12.56 -24.27 7.05
C ALA A 38 -13.60 -24.11 8.19
N PRO A 39 -14.40 -23.03 8.22
CA PRO A 39 -15.35 -22.76 9.29
C PRO A 39 -16.51 -23.75 9.26
N LYS A 40 -16.73 -24.43 10.39
CA LYS A 40 -17.93 -25.25 10.64
C LYS A 40 -19.15 -24.32 10.72
N ARG A 41 -20.13 -24.57 9.83
CA ARG A 41 -21.42 -23.88 9.79
C ARG A 41 -22.16 -24.00 11.13
N GLY A 42 -22.08 -22.97 11.96
CA GLY A 42 -22.93 -22.75 13.13
C GLY A 42 -24.00 -21.72 12.79
N ARG A 43 -25.31 -22.13 12.86
CA ARG A 43 -26.43 -21.21 12.77
C ARG A 43 -26.43 -20.27 13.99
N GLY A 44 -25.95 -19.03 13.80
CA GLY A 44 -26.01 -17.93 14.78
C GLY A 44 -26.59 -16.69 14.09
N ARG A 45 -27.68 -16.22 14.62
CA ARG A 45 -28.52 -15.06 14.30
C ARG A 45 -27.73 -13.87 13.79
N ALA A 46 -28.02 -13.45 12.56
CA ALA A 46 -27.45 -12.31 11.87
C ALA A 46 -27.51 -11.02 12.72
N LYS A 47 -26.36 -10.55 13.16
CA LYS A 47 -26.15 -9.18 13.61
C LYS A 47 -25.97 -8.36 12.31
N LYS A 48 -26.82 -7.36 12.15
CA LYS A 48 -26.92 -6.49 10.99
C LYS A 48 -25.55 -5.87 10.68
N GLU A 49 -24.78 -6.46 9.76
CA GLU A 49 -23.63 -5.86 9.15
C GLU A 49 -24.12 -4.81 8.14
N ALA A 50 -24.00 -3.55 8.52
CA ALA A 50 -23.94 -2.42 7.61
C ALA A 50 -22.52 -1.86 7.72
N PRO A 51 -21.90 -1.30 6.74
CA PRO A 51 -21.97 -1.27 5.29
C PRO A 51 -20.57 -1.37 4.63
N ALA A 52 -19.84 -2.50 4.75
CA ALA A 52 -18.50 -2.64 4.16
C ALA A 52 -18.51 -2.44 2.62
N LYS A 53 -19.59 -2.84 1.95
CA LYS A 53 -19.74 -2.64 0.50
C LYS A 53 -19.91 -1.18 0.11
N ASP A 54 -20.55 -0.38 0.94
CA ASP A 54 -20.81 1.05 0.68
C ASP A 54 -19.53 1.88 0.88
N PHE A 55 -18.75 1.56 1.90
CA PHE A 55 -17.47 2.24 2.18
C PHE A 55 -16.46 2.10 1.02
N LYS A 56 -16.24 0.89 0.50
CA LYS A 56 -15.31 0.65 -0.61
C LYS A 56 -15.76 1.39 -1.88
N ALA A 57 -17.07 1.43 -2.16
CA ALA A 57 -17.62 2.16 -3.29
C ALA A 57 -17.45 3.67 -3.15
N VAL A 58 -17.66 4.23 -1.96
CA VAL A 58 -17.44 5.66 -1.68
C VAL A 58 -15.96 6.00 -1.79
N LEU A 59 -15.08 5.16 -1.24
CA LEU A 59 -13.64 5.33 -1.31
C LEU A 59 -13.16 5.34 -2.78
N TRP A 60 -13.61 4.37 -3.57
CA TRP A 60 -13.31 4.31 -5.00
C TRP A 60 -13.80 5.55 -5.74
N ALA A 61 -15.07 5.94 -5.56
CA ALA A 61 -15.64 7.09 -6.25
C ALA A 61 -14.91 8.40 -5.92
N SER A 62 -14.40 8.52 -4.70
CA SER A 62 -13.61 9.68 -4.27
C SER A 62 -12.20 9.63 -4.88
N ALA A 63 -11.54 8.47 -4.86
CA ALA A 63 -10.24 8.28 -5.49
C ALA A 63 -10.31 8.53 -7.01
N ASP A 64 -11.33 8.01 -7.72
CA ASP A 64 -11.48 8.21 -9.15
C ASP A 64 -11.67 9.69 -9.54
N LYS A 65 -12.32 10.49 -8.69
CA LYS A 65 -12.40 11.95 -8.90
C LYS A 65 -11.05 12.65 -8.80
N LEU A 66 -10.17 12.18 -7.92
CA LEU A 66 -8.83 12.75 -7.73
C LEU A 66 -7.89 12.41 -8.88
N ARG A 67 -8.17 11.36 -9.61
CA ARG A 67 -7.38 10.94 -10.78
C ARG A 67 -7.28 12.04 -11.86
N ALA A 68 -8.29 12.88 -12.00
CA ALA A 68 -8.39 13.91 -13.04
C ALA A 68 -8.22 13.31 -14.46
N GLN A 69 -7.17 13.76 -15.19
CA GLN A 69 -6.88 13.31 -16.56
C GLN A 69 -5.74 12.26 -16.62
N MET A 70 -5.21 11.85 -15.46
CA MET A 70 -4.16 10.84 -15.40
C MET A 70 -4.64 9.50 -15.98
N ASP A 71 -3.75 8.76 -16.62
CA ASP A 71 -4.06 7.42 -17.10
C ASP A 71 -4.45 6.48 -15.96
N ALA A 72 -5.35 5.54 -16.24
CA ALA A 72 -5.88 4.65 -15.21
C ALA A 72 -4.82 3.68 -14.69
N ALA A 73 -3.92 3.20 -15.56
CA ALA A 73 -2.86 2.28 -15.17
C ALA A 73 -1.81 2.99 -14.29
N GLU A 74 -1.39 4.19 -14.66
CA GLU A 74 -0.47 4.99 -13.86
C GLU A 74 -1.07 5.34 -12.49
N TYR A 75 -2.33 5.79 -12.47
CA TYR A 75 -3.01 6.15 -11.22
C TYR A 75 -3.23 4.96 -10.29
N LYS A 76 -3.45 3.76 -10.85
CA LYS A 76 -3.55 2.50 -10.10
C LYS A 76 -2.36 2.29 -9.17
N HIS A 77 -1.14 2.48 -9.69
CA HIS A 77 0.09 2.31 -8.89
C HIS A 77 0.16 3.27 -7.71
N LEU A 78 -0.26 4.53 -7.91
CA LEU A 78 -0.28 5.52 -6.82
C LEU A 78 -1.27 5.13 -5.71
N VAL A 79 -2.49 4.75 -6.09
CA VAL A 79 -3.53 4.39 -5.11
C VAL A 79 -3.15 3.14 -4.34
N LEU A 80 -2.75 2.08 -5.03
CA LEU A 80 -2.39 0.81 -4.40
C LEU A 80 -1.13 0.93 -3.55
N GLY A 81 -0.13 1.70 -4.02
CA GLY A 81 1.07 1.99 -3.25
C GLY A 81 0.78 2.75 -1.94
N LEU A 82 -0.12 3.74 -1.97
CA LEU A 82 -0.55 4.46 -0.77
C LEU A 82 -1.36 3.57 0.19
N ILE A 83 -2.24 2.72 -0.32
CA ILE A 83 -3.00 1.77 0.50
C ILE A 83 -2.03 0.83 1.22
N PHE A 84 -1.03 0.32 0.52
CA PHE A 84 -0.02 -0.57 1.10
C PHE A 84 0.85 0.16 2.14
N LEU A 85 1.30 1.38 1.84
CA LEU A 85 2.07 2.21 2.77
C LEU A 85 1.28 2.51 4.05
N LYS A 86 -0.02 2.83 3.91
CA LYS A 86 -0.92 3.02 5.05
C LYS A 86 -1.04 1.74 5.89
N TYR A 87 -1.23 0.59 5.24
CA TYR A 87 -1.30 -0.71 5.91
C TYR A 87 -0.04 -1.01 6.73
N ILE A 88 1.14 -0.90 6.11
CA ILE A 88 2.42 -1.13 6.82
C ILE A 88 2.54 -0.21 8.03
N SER A 89 2.20 1.07 7.86
CA SER A 89 2.32 2.05 8.94
C SER A 89 1.33 1.80 10.07
N ASP A 90 0.10 1.40 9.76
CA ASP A 90 -0.91 1.10 10.78
C ASP A 90 -0.58 -0.16 11.56
N THR A 91 -0.14 -1.23 10.89
CA THR A 91 0.30 -2.47 11.56
C THR A 91 1.51 -2.23 12.43
N PHE A 92 2.46 -1.39 11.99
CA PHE A 92 3.58 -0.96 12.82
C PHE A 92 3.13 -0.19 14.06
N ALA A 93 2.22 0.79 13.90
CA ALA A 93 1.71 1.59 15.02
C ALA A 93 0.91 0.74 16.03
N ALA A 94 0.13 -0.23 15.55
CA ALA A 94 -0.59 -1.17 16.39
C ALA A 94 0.37 -2.03 17.21
N GLN A 95 1.43 -2.57 16.59
CA GLN A 95 2.46 -3.33 17.28
C GLN A 95 3.22 -2.47 18.28
N GLN A 96 3.56 -1.24 17.93
CA GLN A 96 4.20 -0.28 18.85
C GLN A 96 3.35 -0.06 20.11
N GLY A 97 2.02 0.05 19.95
CA GLY A 97 1.09 0.13 21.07
C GLY A 97 1.12 -1.11 21.97
N LYS A 98 1.21 -2.32 21.39
CA LYS A 98 1.33 -3.57 22.16
C LYS A 98 2.65 -3.64 22.91
N VAL A 99 3.75 -3.30 22.26
CA VAL A 99 5.08 -3.27 22.89
C VAL A 99 5.05 -2.32 24.08
N LEU A 100 4.51 -1.11 23.91
CA LEU A 100 4.41 -0.15 25.01
C LEU A 100 3.62 -0.69 26.19
N LEU A 101 2.46 -1.33 25.94
CA LEU A 101 1.67 -1.94 27.01
C LEU A 101 2.45 -3.05 27.72
N MET A 102 3.11 -3.91 26.96
CA MET A 102 3.86 -5.05 27.48
C MET A 102 5.06 -4.63 28.34
N VAL A 103 5.83 -3.61 27.89
CA VAL A 103 7.01 -3.14 28.61
C VAL A 103 6.69 -2.23 29.79
N SER A 104 5.46 -1.69 29.85
CA SER A 104 4.97 -0.85 30.94
C SER A 104 4.21 -1.63 32.01
N ASP A 105 3.88 -2.91 31.78
CA ASP A 105 3.13 -3.73 32.71
C ASP A 105 4.08 -4.41 33.71
N PRO A 106 4.01 -4.07 35.03
CA PRO A 106 4.88 -4.68 36.04
C PRO A 106 4.71 -6.21 36.18
N ASP A 107 3.59 -6.77 35.72
CA ASP A 107 3.33 -8.21 35.76
C ASP A 107 3.82 -8.93 34.48
N SER A 108 4.36 -8.19 33.52
CA SER A 108 4.92 -8.73 32.27
C SER A 108 6.37 -9.16 32.43
N ASP A 109 6.73 -10.30 31.82
CA ASP A 109 8.12 -10.76 31.73
C ASP A 109 9.04 -9.78 30.97
N ASN A 110 8.44 -8.87 30.21
CA ASN A 110 9.15 -7.85 29.42
C ASN A 110 9.13 -6.45 30.06
N PHE A 111 8.73 -6.36 31.32
CA PHE A 111 8.72 -5.08 32.03
C PHE A 111 10.11 -4.46 32.12
N VAL A 112 10.27 -3.21 31.64
CA VAL A 112 11.57 -2.51 31.61
C VAL A 112 11.68 -1.43 32.67
N GLY A 113 10.69 -1.28 33.56
CA GLY A 113 10.64 -0.23 34.59
C GLY A 113 9.71 0.93 34.18
N ASP A 114 9.71 1.98 35.00
CA ASP A 114 8.82 3.14 34.83
C ASP A 114 9.54 4.32 34.12
N ASP A 115 10.80 4.16 33.72
CA ASP A 115 11.54 5.21 33.04
C ASP A 115 11.08 5.35 31.59
N PRO A 116 10.58 6.54 31.15
CA PRO A 116 10.20 6.78 29.78
C PRO A 116 11.33 6.54 28.75
N ALA A 117 12.61 6.68 29.18
CA ALA A 117 13.74 6.42 28.31
C ALA A 117 13.90 4.93 28.00
N ASP A 118 13.65 4.05 28.98
CA ASP A 118 13.68 2.60 28.79
C ASP A 118 12.50 2.14 27.92
N HIS A 119 11.31 2.72 28.10
CA HIS A 119 10.18 2.48 27.21
C HIS A 119 10.51 2.90 25.77
N GLN A 120 11.12 4.09 25.57
CA GLN A 120 11.51 4.54 24.23
C GLN A 120 12.55 3.62 23.60
N ALA A 121 13.53 3.15 24.38
CA ALA A 121 14.53 2.20 23.89
C ALA A 121 13.89 0.87 23.45
N ALA A 122 12.94 0.35 24.23
CA ALA A 122 12.18 -0.86 23.87
C ALA A 122 11.34 -0.67 22.61
N LEU A 123 10.72 0.50 22.42
CA LEU A 123 9.94 0.82 21.22
C LEU A 123 10.79 0.93 19.94
N GLU A 124 12.10 1.16 20.06
CA GLU A 124 13.05 1.17 18.94
C GLU A 124 13.77 -0.18 18.77
N ASP A 125 13.47 -1.20 19.61
CA ASP A 125 13.98 -2.54 19.44
C ASP A 125 13.18 -3.30 18.37
N ARG A 126 13.87 -3.66 17.29
CA ARG A 126 13.26 -4.28 16.10
C ARG A 126 12.77 -5.70 16.33
N ASP A 127 13.30 -6.40 17.32
CA ASP A 127 12.96 -7.79 17.59
C ASP A 127 11.48 -7.94 17.97
N TYR A 128 10.91 -6.96 18.67
CA TYR A 128 9.47 -6.92 18.98
C TYR A 128 8.55 -6.81 17.76
N TYR A 129 9.07 -6.38 16.62
CA TYR A 129 8.31 -6.25 15.37
C TYR A 129 8.55 -7.44 14.46
N THR A 130 9.80 -7.87 14.32
CA THR A 130 10.16 -8.99 13.44
C THR A 130 9.58 -10.32 13.89
N GLN A 131 9.49 -10.57 15.21
CA GLN A 131 8.86 -11.76 15.78
C GLN A 131 7.37 -11.88 15.42
N GLU A 132 6.70 -10.74 15.26
CA GLU A 132 5.29 -10.66 14.89
C GLU A 132 5.08 -10.44 13.36
N ASN A 133 6.12 -10.63 12.55
CA ASN A 133 6.09 -10.39 11.11
C ASN A 133 5.63 -8.98 10.71
N VAL A 134 5.90 -7.98 11.56
CA VAL A 134 5.58 -6.57 11.31
C VAL A 134 6.79 -5.90 10.69
N PHE A 135 6.59 -5.20 9.57
CA PHE A 135 7.64 -4.44 8.90
C PHE A 135 8.05 -3.23 9.74
N TRP A 136 9.35 -3.00 9.81
CA TRP A 136 9.89 -1.80 10.46
C TRP A 136 9.60 -0.54 9.65
N VAL A 137 9.04 0.48 10.30
CA VAL A 137 8.74 1.77 9.67
C VAL A 137 9.53 2.90 10.34
N PRO A 138 10.55 3.46 9.66
CA PRO A 138 11.28 4.63 10.15
C PRO A 138 10.36 5.81 10.46
N ALA A 139 10.71 6.64 11.45
CA ALA A 139 9.83 7.70 11.95
C ALA A 139 9.32 8.66 10.87
N ASP A 140 10.21 9.06 9.92
CA ASP A 140 9.83 9.95 8.81
C ASP A 140 8.97 9.27 7.74
N ALA A 141 8.94 7.93 7.71
CA ALA A 141 8.16 7.13 6.78
C ALA A 141 6.78 6.72 7.34
N ARG A 142 6.51 6.98 8.63
CA ARG A 142 5.22 6.68 9.25
C ARG A 142 4.11 7.51 8.62
N TRP A 143 2.93 6.92 8.49
CA TRP A 143 1.78 7.55 7.84
C TRP A 143 1.44 8.92 8.43
N GLU A 144 1.47 9.06 9.75
CA GLU A 144 1.19 10.33 10.42
C GLU A 144 2.19 11.43 10.01
N SER A 145 3.46 11.10 9.84
CA SER A 145 4.49 12.03 9.38
C SER A 145 4.25 12.50 7.94
N LEU A 146 3.79 11.61 7.07
CA LEU A 146 3.44 11.92 5.68
C LEU A 146 2.14 12.73 5.61
N ARG A 147 1.12 12.32 6.35
CA ARG A 147 -0.17 13.01 6.43
C ARG A 147 -0.02 14.44 6.93
N ALA A 148 0.80 14.67 7.96
CA ALA A 148 1.06 16.02 8.46
C ALA A 148 1.68 16.94 7.38
N ARG A 149 2.35 16.36 6.37
CA ARG A 149 2.98 17.06 5.24
C ARG A 149 2.22 16.91 3.91
N ALA A 150 1.03 16.32 3.91
CA ALA A 150 0.25 16.01 2.71
C ALA A 150 -0.03 17.21 1.79
N LYS A 151 -0.08 18.42 2.36
CA LYS A 151 -0.33 19.67 1.60
C LYS A 151 0.94 20.34 1.07
N GLN A 152 2.11 19.78 1.33
CA GLN A 152 3.37 20.34 0.82
C GLN A 152 3.55 20.01 -0.67
N PRO A 153 4.15 20.91 -1.45
CA PRO A 153 4.31 20.71 -2.89
C PRO A 153 5.24 19.54 -3.25
N ASP A 154 6.09 19.09 -2.33
CA ASP A 154 7.03 17.98 -2.48
C ASP A 154 6.52 16.66 -1.88
N ILE A 155 5.23 16.55 -1.57
CA ILE A 155 4.64 15.35 -0.94
C ILE A 155 4.94 14.07 -1.72
N GLY A 156 4.93 14.08 -3.06
CA GLY A 156 5.29 12.93 -3.88
C GLY A 156 6.72 12.46 -3.62
N GLN A 157 7.68 13.38 -3.55
CA GLN A 157 9.07 13.05 -3.24
C GLN A 157 9.24 12.55 -1.80
N LEU A 158 8.43 13.05 -0.86
CA LEU A 158 8.43 12.59 0.53
C LEU A 158 7.93 11.14 0.62
N ILE A 159 6.88 10.80 -0.13
CA ILE A 159 6.37 9.42 -0.23
C ILE A 159 7.43 8.50 -0.84
N ASP A 160 8.08 8.88 -1.94
CA ASP A 160 9.15 8.08 -2.56
C ASP A 160 10.30 7.83 -1.58
N LYS A 161 10.73 8.85 -0.84
CA LYS A 161 11.76 8.72 0.20
C LYS A 161 11.33 7.78 1.32
N ALA A 162 10.07 7.84 1.74
CA ALA A 162 9.51 6.96 2.76
C ALA A 162 9.54 5.50 2.30
N LEU A 163 9.12 5.22 1.07
CA LEU A 163 9.15 3.88 0.48
C LEU A 163 10.57 3.33 0.37
N VAL A 164 11.54 4.16 -0.06
CA VAL A 164 12.97 3.79 -0.08
C VAL A 164 13.47 3.46 1.33
N ALA A 165 13.11 4.27 2.33
CA ALA A 165 13.52 4.03 3.72
C ALA A 165 12.94 2.71 4.25
N ILE A 166 11.66 2.42 3.98
CA ILE A 166 11.02 1.15 4.36
C ILE A 166 11.70 -0.04 3.67
N GLU A 167 11.99 0.02 2.38
CA GLU A 167 12.68 -1.06 1.66
C GLU A 167 14.09 -1.32 2.20
N ASN A 168 14.82 -0.27 2.57
CA ASN A 168 16.16 -0.41 3.13
C ASN A 168 16.18 -1.14 4.46
N GLU A 169 15.14 -0.96 5.25
CA GLU A 169 15.00 -1.59 6.56
C GLU A 169 14.38 -3.01 6.49
N ASN A 170 13.70 -3.34 5.38
CA ASN A 170 12.97 -4.59 5.24
C ASN A 170 13.40 -5.34 3.98
N LEU A 171 14.28 -6.33 4.11
CA LEU A 171 14.79 -7.12 2.99
C LEU A 171 13.70 -7.72 2.08
N PRO A 172 12.57 -8.26 2.61
CA PRO A 172 11.51 -8.82 1.79
C PRO A 172 10.82 -7.81 0.86
N LEU A 173 10.86 -6.51 1.20
CA LEU A 173 10.24 -5.43 0.43
C LEU A 173 11.17 -4.84 -0.64
N ARG A 174 12.46 -5.17 -0.61
CA ARG A 174 13.47 -4.53 -1.46
C ARG A 174 13.17 -4.70 -2.95
N GLY A 175 13.01 -3.56 -3.65
CA GLY A 175 12.71 -3.50 -5.07
C GLY A 175 11.26 -3.81 -5.45
N LYS A 176 10.35 -3.97 -4.46
CA LYS A 176 8.95 -4.31 -4.71
C LYS A 176 7.99 -3.11 -4.62
N LEU A 177 8.44 -2.01 -4.04
CA LEU A 177 7.60 -0.83 -3.87
C LEU A 177 7.80 0.15 -5.03
N ASP A 178 6.70 0.62 -5.60
CA ASP A 178 6.73 1.62 -6.66
C ASP A 178 7.05 3.01 -6.09
N LYS A 179 8.03 3.68 -6.65
CA LYS A 179 8.58 4.97 -6.19
C LYS A 179 8.44 6.04 -7.28
N ARG A 180 7.24 6.18 -7.84
CA ARG A 180 6.93 7.11 -8.94
C ARG A 180 6.07 8.31 -8.50
N PHE A 181 5.87 8.52 -7.21
CA PHE A 181 4.99 9.58 -6.69
C PHE A 181 5.53 10.98 -6.99
N GLY A 182 6.85 11.18 -6.90
CA GLY A 182 7.48 12.45 -7.22
C GLY A 182 7.53 12.76 -8.71
N ALA A 183 7.47 11.74 -9.59
CA ALA A 183 7.44 11.87 -11.04
C ALA A 183 6.02 11.85 -11.62
N ALA A 184 5.01 11.49 -10.83
CA ALA A 184 3.63 11.36 -11.28
C ALA A 184 3.07 12.70 -11.76
N GLN A 185 2.30 12.67 -12.85
CA GLN A 185 1.63 13.83 -13.41
C GLN A 185 0.35 14.21 -12.64
N LEU A 186 0.37 14.02 -11.33
CA LEU A 186 -0.70 14.39 -10.42
C LEU A 186 -0.30 15.64 -9.65
N GLU A 187 -1.17 16.65 -9.66
CA GLU A 187 -0.93 17.87 -8.89
C GLU A 187 -0.73 17.56 -7.41
N PRO A 188 0.27 18.15 -6.73
CA PRO A 188 0.56 17.90 -5.32
C PRO A 188 -0.67 18.04 -4.40
N GLY A 189 -1.55 19.00 -4.68
CA GLY A 189 -2.82 19.16 -3.96
C GLY A 189 -3.73 17.94 -4.03
N ARG A 190 -3.84 17.31 -5.21
CA ARG A 190 -4.65 16.09 -5.42
C ARG A 190 -4.02 14.88 -4.76
N LEU A 191 -2.68 14.78 -4.80
CA LEU A 191 -1.97 13.72 -4.08
C LEU A 191 -2.18 13.86 -2.56
N GLY A 192 -2.15 15.09 -2.02
CA GLY A 192 -2.49 15.36 -0.63
C GLY A 192 -3.92 14.97 -0.26
N GLU A 193 -4.90 15.30 -1.12
CA GLU A 193 -6.29 14.87 -0.94
C GLU A 193 -6.44 13.34 -0.99
N LEU A 194 -5.63 12.65 -1.82
CA LEU A 194 -5.62 11.20 -1.87
C LEU A 194 -5.04 10.59 -0.57
N VAL A 195 -3.97 11.18 -0.02
CA VAL A 195 -3.43 10.81 1.29
C VAL A 195 -4.50 10.99 2.38
N ASP A 196 -5.22 12.12 2.40
CA ASP A 196 -6.30 12.37 3.36
C ASP A 196 -7.44 11.34 3.20
N LEU A 197 -7.81 11.01 1.97
CA LEU A 197 -8.84 10.01 1.68
C LEU A 197 -8.43 8.62 2.20
N ILE A 198 -7.22 8.16 1.90
CA ILE A 198 -6.71 6.86 2.33
C ILE A 198 -6.52 6.82 3.85
N SER A 199 -6.29 7.96 4.50
CA SER A 199 -6.26 8.07 5.97
C SER A 199 -7.59 7.68 6.64
N THR A 200 -8.69 7.61 5.89
CA THR A 200 -9.99 7.16 6.41
C THR A 200 -10.08 5.63 6.53
N ILE A 201 -9.15 4.89 5.93
CA ILE A 201 -9.05 3.44 6.04
C ILE A 201 -8.32 3.13 7.35
N GLY A 202 -8.89 2.28 8.20
CA GLY A 202 -8.23 1.76 9.39
C GLY A 202 -7.79 0.32 9.18
N PHE A 203 -6.49 0.05 9.36
CA PHE A 203 -5.90 -1.29 9.32
C PHE A 203 -5.42 -1.76 10.70
N ALA A 204 -5.68 -0.98 11.75
CA ALA A 204 -5.14 -1.24 13.10
C ALA A 204 -5.90 -2.31 13.89
N ASP A 205 -6.98 -2.90 13.35
CA ASP A 205 -7.76 -3.92 14.05
C ASP A 205 -7.10 -5.30 13.88
N ASP A 206 -6.45 -5.75 14.93
CA ASP A 206 -5.40 -6.77 15.06
C ASP A 206 -5.63 -8.14 14.42
N GLN A 207 -6.88 -8.55 14.27
CA GLN A 207 -7.19 -9.91 13.81
C GLN A 207 -7.65 -9.98 12.36
N ARG A 208 -7.84 -8.83 11.70
CA ARG A 208 -8.37 -8.72 10.33
C ARG A 208 -7.62 -7.74 9.45
N SER A 209 -6.48 -7.23 9.88
CA SER A 209 -5.77 -6.19 9.12
C SER A 209 -5.34 -6.70 7.74
N GLY A 210 -4.84 -7.93 7.64
CA GLY A 210 -4.51 -8.58 6.38
C GLY A 210 -5.73 -8.85 5.51
N ASP A 211 -6.84 -9.29 6.10
CA ASP A 211 -8.11 -9.51 5.39
C ASP A 211 -8.66 -8.21 4.82
N VAL A 212 -8.62 -7.12 5.61
CA VAL A 212 -9.09 -5.79 5.18
C VAL A 212 -8.20 -5.25 4.05
N LEU A 213 -6.87 -5.42 4.16
CA LEU A 213 -5.96 -5.05 3.08
C LEU A 213 -6.31 -5.81 1.80
N GLY A 214 -6.41 -7.14 1.86
CA GLY A 214 -6.77 -7.99 0.73
C GLY A 214 -8.09 -7.57 0.10
N GLU A 215 -9.12 -7.35 0.90
CA GLU A 215 -10.43 -6.93 0.42
C GLU A 215 -10.43 -5.56 -0.26
N VAL A 216 -9.74 -4.57 0.31
CA VAL A 216 -9.64 -3.22 -0.27
C VAL A 216 -8.81 -3.27 -1.55
N TYR A 217 -7.68 -3.96 -1.52
CA TYR A 217 -6.79 -4.10 -2.66
C TYR A 217 -7.46 -4.78 -3.85
N GLU A 218 -8.10 -5.94 -3.65
CA GLU A 218 -8.85 -6.66 -4.69
C GLU A 218 -10.01 -5.83 -5.26
N TYR A 219 -10.71 -5.09 -4.39
CA TYR A 219 -11.77 -4.21 -4.84
C TYR A 219 -11.24 -3.13 -5.80
N PHE A 220 -10.14 -2.47 -5.43
CA PHE A 220 -9.53 -1.43 -6.27
C PHE A 220 -8.98 -2.01 -7.57
N LEU A 221 -8.29 -3.15 -7.54
CA LEU A 221 -7.83 -3.84 -8.74
C LEU A 221 -8.99 -4.15 -9.71
N GLY A 222 -10.10 -4.68 -9.20
CA GLY A 222 -11.29 -4.97 -10.01
C GLY A 222 -11.90 -3.71 -10.64
N GLN A 223 -11.91 -2.58 -9.92
CA GLN A 223 -12.41 -1.31 -10.44
C GLN A 223 -11.48 -0.74 -11.53
N PHE A 224 -10.16 -0.80 -11.33
CA PHE A 224 -9.18 -0.36 -12.33
C PHE A 224 -9.26 -1.22 -13.59
N ALA A 225 -9.29 -2.55 -13.48
CA ALA A 225 -9.46 -3.45 -14.62
C ALA A 225 -10.75 -3.14 -15.41
N SER A 226 -11.85 -2.83 -14.72
CA SER A 226 -13.09 -2.41 -15.36
C SER A 226 -12.98 -1.07 -16.10
N ALA A 227 -12.18 -0.14 -15.56
CA ALA A 227 -11.94 1.16 -16.19
C ALA A 227 -11.03 1.06 -17.42
N GLU A 228 -10.01 0.21 -17.38
CA GLU A 228 -9.10 -0.11 -18.47
C GLU A 228 -9.84 -0.85 -19.60
N GLY A 229 -10.64 -1.87 -19.29
CA GLY A 229 -11.42 -2.64 -20.26
C GLY A 229 -12.45 -1.81 -21.03
N LYS A 230 -13.02 -0.77 -20.42
CA LYS A 230 -13.93 0.16 -21.11
C LYS A 230 -13.24 1.03 -22.14
N LYS A 231 -11.94 1.34 -21.98
CA LYS A 231 -11.15 2.08 -22.98
C LYS A 231 -10.71 1.19 -24.15
N GLY A 232 -10.41 -0.09 -23.90
CA GLY A 232 -10.01 -1.06 -24.93
C GLY A 232 -11.14 -1.47 -25.89
N GLY A 233 -12.40 -1.31 -25.50
CA GLY A 233 -13.57 -1.66 -26.32
C GLY A 233 -13.92 -0.68 -27.45
N GLN A 234 -13.22 0.44 -27.58
CA GLN A 234 -13.50 1.46 -28.62
C GLN A 234 -12.79 1.22 -29.96
N PHE A 235 -11.96 0.18 -30.11
CA PHE A 235 -11.18 -0.08 -31.33
C PHE A 235 -11.63 -1.27 -32.17
N TYR A 236 -12.79 -1.88 -31.90
CA TYR A 236 -13.38 -2.89 -32.78
C TYR A 236 -14.65 -2.34 -33.45
N THR A 237 -14.46 -1.60 -34.55
CA THR A 237 -15.49 -1.49 -35.59
C THR A 237 -15.10 -2.47 -36.68
N PRO A 238 -15.81 -3.61 -36.85
CA PRO A 238 -15.61 -4.43 -38.04
C PRO A 238 -16.11 -3.65 -39.25
N ALA A 239 -15.29 -3.58 -40.26
CA ALA A 239 -15.67 -3.07 -41.58
C ALA A 239 -16.57 -4.08 -42.29
#